data_1550ac3e5d8f164898c61f6e5c970944
#
_entry.id   1550ac3e5d8f164898c61f6e5c970944
#
_cell.length_a   1.000
_cell.length_b   1.000
_cell.length_c   1.000
_cell.angle_alpha   90.00
_cell.angle_beta   90.00
_cell.angle_gamma   90.00
#
_symmetry.space_group_name_H-M   'P 1'
#
loop_
_entity.id
_entity.type
_entity.pdbx_description
1 polymer ?
#
loop_
_entity_poly.entity_id
_entity_poly.type
_entity_poly.pdbx_seq_one_letter_code
_entity_poly.pdbx_strand_id
1 'polypeptide(L)'
;MQARGIDVLATKEPGGTEVGKELRRILCTGDKDKMDAVAEALLYYADRRVHMQSKVLPALNEGRWVISDRFADSTMAYQYYGYDKRVPKETLEQLYAMTVGDFHPDLTVILDIDPQKGLARSLKRNGSAAEQEIRFESRELAFHENLRRGFLEIAESAPRYAVLDADKSVD
;
A
#
# COMPACT_ATOMS: atom_id res chain seq x y z
N MET A 1 -17.66 -11.88 -3.28
CA MET A 1 -16.97 -13.17 -3.46
C MET A 1 -17.50 -14.20 -2.47
N GLN A 2 -17.47 -13.97 -1.17
CA GLN A 2 -18.04 -14.89 -0.16
C GLN A 2 -19.51 -15.24 -0.43
N ALA A 3 -20.35 -14.28 -0.82
CA ALA A 3 -21.74 -14.54 -1.21
C ALA A 3 -21.90 -15.47 -2.43
N ARG A 4 -20.83 -15.75 -3.17
CA ARG A 4 -20.77 -16.70 -4.30
C ARG A 4 -20.06 -18.00 -3.92
N GLY A 5 -19.83 -18.27 -2.64
CA GLY A 5 -19.15 -19.49 -2.17
C GLY A 5 -17.64 -19.52 -2.44
N ILE A 6 -17.02 -18.38 -2.77
CA ILE A 6 -15.58 -18.31 -3.01
C ILE A 6 -14.90 -18.06 -1.67
N ASP A 7 -13.98 -18.96 -1.27
CA ASP A 7 -13.18 -18.78 -0.06
C ASP A 7 -12.10 -17.70 -0.28
N VAL A 8 -12.12 -16.68 0.59
CA VAL A 8 -11.30 -15.48 0.42
C VAL A 8 -10.66 -15.10 1.74
N LEU A 9 -9.34 -14.94 1.73
CA LEU A 9 -8.60 -14.22 2.76
C LEU A 9 -8.60 -12.73 2.40
N ALA A 10 -9.30 -11.90 3.17
CA ALA A 10 -9.18 -10.44 3.10
C ALA A 10 -8.12 -9.97 4.10
N THR A 11 -7.13 -9.22 3.65
CA THR A 11 -5.99 -8.79 4.46
C THR A 11 -5.50 -7.39 4.05
N LYS A 12 -4.43 -6.88 4.66
CA LYS A 12 -3.88 -5.55 4.38
C LYS A 12 -2.40 -5.44 4.70
N GLU A 13 -1.71 -4.49 4.10
CA GLU A 13 -0.34 -4.08 4.40
C GLU A 13 -0.24 -2.55 4.60
N PRO A 14 0.46 -2.08 5.66
CA PRO A 14 0.98 -2.88 6.76
C PRO A 14 -0.13 -3.29 7.75
N GLY A 15 0.13 -4.30 8.58
CA GLY A 15 -0.73 -4.65 9.71
C GLY A 15 -1.59 -5.90 9.53
N GLY A 16 -1.30 -6.74 8.54
CA GLY A 16 -1.99 -8.01 8.32
C GLY A 16 -1.68 -9.11 9.36
N THR A 17 -0.63 -8.95 10.16
CA THR A 17 -0.16 -9.89 11.18
C THR A 17 0.03 -9.17 12.53
N GLU A 18 0.28 -9.92 13.62
CA GLU A 18 0.56 -9.29 14.92
C GLU A 18 1.84 -8.43 14.86
N VAL A 19 2.93 -8.96 14.28
CA VAL A 19 4.15 -8.17 14.03
C VAL A 19 3.86 -6.98 13.12
N GLY A 20 3.04 -7.20 12.10
CA GLY A 20 2.62 -6.14 11.18
C GLY A 20 1.84 -5.01 11.87
N LYS A 21 1.03 -5.29 12.87
CA LYS A 21 0.34 -4.25 13.65
C LYS A 21 1.32 -3.32 14.37
N GLU A 22 2.40 -3.88 14.95
CA GLU A 22 3.45 -3.08 15.58
C GLU A 22 4.21 -2.24 14.55
N LEU A 23 4.56 -2.82 13.40
CA LEU A 23 5.21 -2.10 12.31
C LEU A 23 4.30 -1.00 11.75
N ARG A 24 3.00 -1.26 11.61
CA ARG A 24 2.01 -0.24 11.22
C ARG A 24 1.98 0.94 12.20
N ARG A 25 1.97 0.67 13.50
CA ARG A 25 2.04 1.72 14.51
C ARG A 25 3.29 2.58 14.35
N ILE A 26 4.45 1.95 14.12
CA ILE A 26 5.69 2.68 13.87
C ILE A 26 5.60 3.49 12.58
N LEU A 27 5.08 2.94 11.49
CA LEU A 27 5.04 3.57 10.18
C LEU A 27 4.02 4.73 10.09
N CYS A 28 2.84 4.56 10.68
CA CYS A 28 1.69 5.43 10.43
C CYS A 28 1.46 6.51 11.50
N THR A 29 2.12 6.43 12.67
CA THR A 29 1.92 7.39 13.77
C THR A 29 3.12 8.30 14.00
N GLY A 30 2.92 9.40 14.71
CA GLY A 30 3.97 10.33 15.12
C GLY A 30 4.38 11.31 14.03
N ASP A 31 5.55 11.94 14.22
CA ASP A 31 6.06 12.98 13.32
C ASP A 31 6.25 12.46 11.90
N LYS A 32 5.83 13.27 10.90
CA LYS A 32 5.94 12.92 9.48
C LYS A 32 7.38 12.72 9.02
N ASP A 33 8.34 13.38 9.64
CA ASP A 33 9.74 13.39 9.24
C ASP A 33 10.65 12.53 10.16
N LYS A 34 10.07 11.73 11.06
CA LYS A 34 10.81 10.87 11.99
C LYS A 34 11.67 9.77 11.31
N MET A 35 11.41 9.47 10.05
CA MET A 35 12.13 8.48 9.24
C MET A 35 12.26 9.00 7.81
N ASP A 36 13.36 8.65 7.17
CA ASP A 36 13.52 8.84 5.73
C ASP A 36 12.81 7.73 4.92
N ALA A 37 12.71 7.92 3.62
CA ALA A 37 12.01 7.00 2.74
C ALA A 37 12.66 5.61 2.65
N VAL A 38 13.97 5.47 2.89
CA VAL A 38 14.67 4.18 2.92
C VAL A 38 14.29 3.40 4.16
N ALA A 39 14.30 4.05 5.35
CA ALA A 39 13.88 3.43 6.60
C ALA A 39 12.40 2.99 6.54
N GLU A 40 11.52 3.81 5.94
CA GLU A 40 10.13 3.44 5.68
C GLU A 40 10.04 2.20 4.79
N ALA A 41 10.76 2.18 3.67
CA ALA A 41 10.75 1.05 2.74
C ALA A 41 11.20 -0.26 3.43
N LEU A 42 12.27 -0.21 4.22
CA LEU A 42 12.76 -1.36 4.98
C LEU A 42 11.68 -1.93 5.91
N LEU A 43 10.97 -1.07 6.64
CA LEU A 43 9.89 -1.49 7.55
C LEU A 43 8.67 -2.03 6.78
N TYR A 44 8.29 -1.43 5.64
CA TYR A 44 7.23 -1.96 4.79
C TYR A 44 7.59 -3.33 4.21
N TYR A 45 8.83 -3.53 3.79
CA TYR A 45 9.26 -4.83 3.28
C TYR A 45 9.43 -5.88 4.39
N ALA A 46 9.77 -5.47 5.62
CA ALA A 46 9.75 -6.37 6.78
C ALA A 46 8.32 -6.84 7.08
N ASP A 47 7.33 -5.93 7.15
CA ASP A 47 5.91 -6.27 7.30
C ASP A 47 5.46 -7.23 6.21
N ARG A 48 5.72 -6.89 4.96
CA ARG A 48 5.36 -7.70 3.78
C ARG A 48 5.92 -9.10 3.85
N ARG A 49 7.21 -9.25 4.21
CA ARG A 49 7.84 -10.57 4.32
C ARG A 49 7.15 -11.46 5.35
N VAL A 50 6.86 -10.92 6.53
CA VAL A 50 6.13 -11.66 7.59
C VAL A 50 4.71 -12.00 7.11
N HIS A 51 4.01 -11.05 6.51
CA HIS A 51 2.66 -11.23 6.01
C HIS A 51 2.57 -12.30 4.89
N MET A 52 3.47 -12.23 3.92
CA MET A 52 3.58 -13.21 2.84
C MET A 52 3.76 -14.63 3.39
N GLN A 53 4.75 -14.83 4.28
CA GLN A 53 5.11 -16.15 4.77
C GLN A 53 4.05 -16.75 5.69
N SER A 54 3.40 -15.91 6.52
CA SER A 54 2.49 -16.41 7.56
C SER A 54 1.02 -16.43 7.17
N LYS A 55 0.63 -15.71 6.10
CA LYS A 55 -0.78 -15.62 5.70
C LYS A 55 -1.03 -15.79 4.20
N VAL A 56 -0.35 -14.99 3.35
CA VAL A 56 -0.66 -14.96 1.92
C VAL A 56 -0.35 -16.29 1.26
N LEU A 57 0.90 -16.76 1.35
CA LEU A 57 1.33 -18.00 0.72
C LEU A 57 0.61 -19.22 1.28
N PRO A 58 0.40 -19.38 2.60
CA PRO A 58 -0.43 -20.47 3.12
C PRO A 58 -1.85 -20.48 2.55
N ALA A 59 -2.53 -19.33 2.51
CA ALA A 59 -3.89 -19.25 1.97
C ALA A 59 -3.96 -19.62 0.48
N LEU A 60 -3.00 -19.14 -0.32
CA LEU A 60 -2.90 -19.50 -1.74
C LEU A 60 -2.63 -21.01 -1.93
N ASN A 61 -1.76 -21.60 -1.11
CA ASN A 61 -1.48 -23.04 -1.15
C ASN A 61 -2.72 -23.91 -0.76
N GLU A 62 -3.63 -23.34 0.02
CA GLU A 62 -4.94 -23.95 0.34
C GLU A 62 -5.98 -23.74 -0.78
N GLY A 63 -5.61 -23.10 -1.90
CA GLY A 63 -6.52 -22.80 -3.02
C GLY A 63 -7.47 -21.63 -2.76
N ARG A 64 -7.20 -20.81 -1.74
CA ARG A 64 -8.01 -19.65 -1.38
C ARG A 64 -7.64 -18.44 -2.22
N TRP A 65 -8.60 -17.58 -2.46
CA TRP A 65 -8.32 -16.24 -2.98
C TRP A 65 -7.74 -15.34 -1.87
N VAL A 66 -6.84 -14.46 -2.27
CA VAL A 66 -6.30 -13.43 -1.36
C VAL A 66 -6.60 -12.05 -1.93
N ILE A 67 -7.23 -11.19 -1.13
CA ILE A 67 -7.42 -9.77 -1.42
C ILE A 67 -6.67 -8.98 -0.37
N SER A 68 -5.65 -8.25 -0.79
CA SER A 68 -4.86 -7.37 0.09
C SER A 68 -5.15 -5.90 -0.21
N ASP A 69 -5.52 -5.15 0.82
CA ASP A 69 -5.45 -3.69 0.77
C ASP A 69 -3.98 -3.29 0.84
N ARG A 70 -3.43 -2.86 -0.29
CA ARG A 70 -2.03 -2.55 -0.59
C ARG A 70 -1.14 -3.79 -0.74
N PHE A 71 -0.07 -3.57 -1.51
CA PHE A 71 1.07 -4.46 -1.72
C PHE A 71 2.29 -3.63 -2.13
N ALA A 72 3.29 -4.23 -2.78
CA ALA A 72 4.57 -3.61 -3.13
C ALA A 72 4.44 -2.35 -4.00
N ASP A 73 3.44 -2.28 -4.87
CA ASP A 73 3.16 -1.10 -5.71
C ASP A 73 2.92 0.15 -4.84
N SER A 74 2.32 -0.01 -3.64
CA SER A 74 2.19 1.10 -2.68
C SER A 74 3.55 1.58 -2.16
N THR A 75 4.51 0.69 -1.90
CA THR A 75 5.86 1.09 -1.47
C THR A 75 6.57 1.85 -2.58
N MET A 76 6.48 1.38 -3.83
CA MET A 76 7.02 2.12 -4.98
C MET A 76 6.39 3.50 -5.10
N ALA A 77 5.06 3.60 -5.03
CA ALA A 77 4.36 4.87 -5.15
C ALA A 77 4.71 5.85 -4.01
N TYR A 78 4.72 5.39 -2.76
CA TYR A 78 4.98 6.25 -1.60
C TYR A 78 6.45 6.60 -1.44
N GLN A 79 7.36 5.60 -1.40
CA GLN A 79 8.75 5.82 -1.04
C GLN A 79 9.63 6.27 -2.23
N TYR A 80 9.21 6.03 -3.48
CA TYR A 80 9.89 6.55 -4.65
C TYR A 80 9.20 7.82 -5.18
N TYR A 81 7.98 7.70 -5.70
CA TYR A 81 7.30 8.83 -6.33
C TYR A 81 6.88 9.92 -5.33
N GLY A 82 6.32 9.55 -4.19
CA GLY A 82 5.88 10.50 -3.16
C GLY A 82 7.01 11.38 -2.64
N TYR A 83 8.20 10.82 -2.47
CA TYR A 83 9.41 11.54 -2.09
C TYR A 83 10.20 12.12 -3.29
N ASP A 84 9.53 12.34 -4.43
CA ASP A 84 10.12 12.96 -5.61
C ASP A 84 11.40 12.24 -6.09
N LYS A 85 11.33 10.91 -6.14
CA LYS A 85 12.40 10.02 -6.64
C LYS A 85 13.74 10.14 -5.89
N ARG A 86 13.73 10.58 -4.62
CA ARG A 86 14.95 10.71 -3.80
C ARG A 86 15.58 9.38 -3.42
N VAL A 87 14.79 8.30 -3.34
CA VAL A 87 15.30 6.93 -3.18
C VAL A 87 15.51 6.33 -4.57
N PRO A 88 16.66 5.73 -4.87
CA PRO A 88 16.85 5.04 -6.15
C PRO A 88 15.81 3.94 -6.33
N LYS A 89 15.24 3.84 -7.52
CA LYS A 89 14.23 2.82 -7.86
C LYS A 89 14.81 1.42 -7.67
N GLU A 90 16.05 1.24 -8.06
CA GLU A 90 16.83 0.00 -7.93
C GLU A 90 16.91 -0.50 -6.48
N THR A 91 16.96 0.41 -5.50
CA THR A 91 16.94 0.04 -4.07
C THR A 91 15.62 -0.64 -3.71
N LEU A 92 14.49 -0.12 -4.16
CA LEU A 92 13.18 -0.71 -3.90
C LEU A 92 13.00 -2.04 -4.66
N GLU A 93 13.52 -2.13 -5.87
CA GLU A 93 13.51 -3.36 -6.68
C GLU A 93 14.35 -4.47 -6.02
N GLN A 94 15.52 -4.13 -5.46
CA GLN A 94 16.35 -5.07 -4.71
C GLN A 94 15.64 -5.55 -3.42
N LEU A 95 15.01 -4.65 -2.68
CA LEU A 95 14.21 -5.02 -1.50
C LEU A 95 13.04 -5.93 -1.88
N TYR A 96 12.39 -5.66 -3.00
CA TYR A 96 11.34 -6.53 -3.54
C TYR A 96 11.88 -7.93 -3.85
N ALA A 97 12.94 -8.02 -4.64
CA ALA A 97 13.54 -9.29 -5.02
C ALA A 97 13.96 -10.13 -3.80
N MET A 98 14.57 -9.49 -2.78
CA MET A 98 15.01 -10.16 -1.56
C MET A 98 13.85 -10.66 -0.69
N THR A 99 12.74 -9.92 -0.61
CA THR A 99 11.66 -10.19 0.35
C THR A 99 10.47 -10.92 -0.26
N VAL A 100 10.16 -10.66 -1.51
CA VAL A 100 8.99 -11.16 -2.24
C VAL A 100 9.40 -12.17 -3.32
N GLY A 101 10.57 -12.01 -3.95
CA GLY A 101 11.02 -12.82 -5.07
C GLY A 101 10.25 -12.51 -6.35
N ASP A 102 9.88 -13.57 -7.09
CA ASP A 102 9.15 -13.44 -8.36
C ASP A 102 7.63 -13.43 -8.20
N PHE A 103 7.12 -13.39 -6.95
CA PHE A 103 5.69 -13.39 -6.70
C PHE A 103 5.07 -12.03 -7.06
N HIS A 104 3.97 -12.05 -7.81
CA HIS A 104 3.18 -10.88 -8.18
C HIS A 104 1.68 -11.16 -7.99
N PRO A 105 0.86 -10.16 -7.61
CA PRO A 105 -0.58 -10.27 -7.70
C PRO A 105 -1.03 -10.52 -9.15
N ASP A 106 -2.04 -11.36 -9.35
CA ASP A 106 -2.66 -11.59 -10.67
C ASP A 106 -3.38 -10.34 -11.18
N LEU A 107 -3.96 -9.56 -10.27
CA LEU A 107 -4.66 -8.32 -10.55
C LEU A 107 -4.36 -7.29 -9.47
N THR A 108 -4.05 -6.06 -9.89
CA THR A 108 -3.99 -4.89 -9.01
C THR A 108 -5.00 -3.86 -9.46
N VAL A 109 -5.92 -3.50 -8.58
CA VAL A 109 -6.88 -2.42 -8.81
C VAL A 109 -6.35 -1.13 -8.18
N ILE A 110 -6.20 -0.09 -8.99
CA ILE A 110 -5.82 1.25 -8.56
C ILE A 110 -7.09 2.12 -8.56
N LEU A 111 -7.41 2.66 -7.38
CA LEU A 111 -8.53 3.57 -7.18
C LEU A 111 -8.03 5.00 -7.38
N ASP A 112 -8.21 5.54 -8.59
CA ASP A 112 -7.76 6.90 -8.92
C ASP A 112 -8.74 7.95 -8.41
N ILE A 113 -8.20 8.96 -7.72
CA ILE A 113 -8.96 10.11 -7.23
C ILE A 113 -8.08 11.35 -7.23
N ASP A 114 -8.68 12.51 -7.45
CA ASP A 114 -8.02 13.78 -7.23
C ASP A 114 -7.46 13.88 -5.80
N PRO A 115 -6.18 14.27 -5.61
CA PRO A 115 -5.54 14.29 -4.31
C PRO A 115 -6.24 15.15 -3.26
N GLN A 116 -6.77 16.32 -3.66
CA GLN A 116 -7.49 17.22 -2.74
C GLN A 116 -8.79 16.58 -2.26
N LYS A 117 -9.53 15.93 -3.17
CA LYS A 117 -10.76 15.20 -2.83
C LYS A 117 -10.45 14.00 -1.94
N GLY A 118 -9.39 13.24 -2.26
CA GLY A 118 -8.95 12.09 -1.47
C GLY A 118 -8.59 12.47 -0.04
N LEU A 119 -7.79 13.53 0.13
CA LEU A 119 -7.45 14.08 1.44
C LEU A 119 -8.68 14.54 2.22
N ALA A 120 -9.60 15.28 1.57
CA ALA A 120 -10.83 15.75 2.21
C ALA A 120 -11.71 14.57 2.69
N ARG A 121 -11.79 13.48 1.92
CA ARG A 121 -12.50 12.24 2.32
C ARG A 121 -11.80 11.55 3.49
N SER A 122 -10.47 11.45 3.48
CA SER A 122 -9.69 10.83 4.56
C SER A 122 -9.89 11.58 5.87
N LEU A 123 -9.75 12.91 5.86
CA LEU A 123 -9.95 13.76 7.04
C LEU A 123 -11.37 13.63 7.63
N LYS A 124 -12.41 13.56 6.79
CA LYS A 124 -13.80 13.36 7.24
C LYS A 124 -14.02 11.98 7.89
N ARG A 125 -13.40 10.94 7.34
CA ARG A 125 -13.52 9.56 7.84
C ARG A 125 -12.82 9.40 9.18
N ASN A 126 -11.69 10.05 9.30
CA ASN A 126 -10.72 9.85 10.39
C ASN A 126 -11.07 10.56 11.67
N GLY A 127 -12.20 11.19 11.90
CA GLY A 127 -12.63 11.82 13.16
C GLY A 127 -11.78 11.44 14.41
N SER A 128 -12.07 11.80 15.57
CA SER A 128 -11.20 11.79 16.78
C SER A 128 -10.39 10.51 17.11
N ALA A 129 -10.68 9.37 16.50
CA ALA A 129 -9.91 8.12 16.71
C ALA A 129 -8.67 7.99 15.80
N ALA A 130 -8.53 8.84 14.81
CA ALA A 130 -7.53 8.72 13.75
C ALA A 130 -6.35 9.70 13.89
N GLU A 131 -6.29 10.49 14.94
CA GLU A 131 -5.11 11.33 15.23
C GLU A 131 -3.81 10.51 15.31
N GLN A 132 -3.93 9.19 15.45
CA GLN A 132 -2.78 8.31 15.56
C GLN A 132 -2.19 7.87 14.20
N GLU A 133 -2.96 7.80 13.10
CA GLU A 133 -2.50 7.25 11.80
C GLU A 133 -2.55 8.27 10.66
N ILE A 134 -2.30 9.56 10.90
CA ILE A 134 -2.37 10.63 9.89
C ILE A 134 -1.01 11.04 9.32
N ARG A 135 0.04 10.27 9.59
CA ARG A 135 1.41 10.66 9.26
C ARG A 135 1.61 10.96 7.77
N PHE A 136 0.97 10.21 6.89
CA PHE A 136 1.06 10.44 5.44
C PHE A 136 0.05 11.49 4.95
N GLU A 137 -1.13 11.55 5.53
CA GLU A 137 -2.14 12.57 5.24
C GLU A 137 -1.67 13.98 5.61
N SER A 138 -0.77 14.11 6.58
CA SER A 138 -0.16 15.38 6.99
C SER A 138 0.95 15.88 6.04
N ARG A 139 1.31 15.12 5.00
CA ARG A 139 2.24 15.54 3.97
C ARG A 139 1.63 16.64 3.09
N GLU A 140 2.49 17.44 2.49
CA GLU A 140 2.09 18.50 1.57
C GLU A 140 1.35 17.95 0.33
N LEU A 141 0.50 18.76 -0.27
CA LEU A 141 -0.28 18.35 -1.45
C LEU A 141 0.60 17.81 -2.59
N ALA A 142 1.77 18.43 -2.81
CA ALA A 142 2.73 17.98 -3.83
C ALA A 142 3.16 16.50 -3.63
N PHE A 143 3.27 16.02 -2.39
CA PHE A 143 3.52 14.60 -2.11
C PHE A 143 2.39 13.72 -2.66
N HIS A 144 1.15 14.11 -2.44
CA HIS A 144 -0.03 13.35 -2.90
C HIS A 144 -0.23 13.42 -4.41
N GLU A 145 0.13 14.53 -5.05
CA GLU A 145 0.15 14.67 -6.50
C GLU A 145 1.21 13.74 -7.13
N ASN A 146 2.42 13.72 -6.56
CA ASN A 146 3.47 12.80 -6.96
C ASN A 146 3.06 11.33 -6.77
N LEU A 147 2.41 11.04 -5.64
CA LEU A 147 1.89 9.71 -5.33
C LEU A 147 0.88 9.23 -6.38
N ARG A 148 -0.12 10.06 -6.71
CA ARG A 148 -1.10 9.76 -7.75
C ARG A 148 -0.43 9.51 -9.10
N ARG A 149 0.46 10.42 -9.52
CA ARG A 149 1.24 10.24 -10.76
C ARG A 149 1.98 8.92 -10.76
N GLY A 150 2.64 8.57 -9.64
CA GLY A 150 3.36 7.31 -9.49
C GLY A 150 2.47 6.08 -9.65
N PHE A 151 1.28 6.06 -9.06
CA PHE A 151 0.35 4.95 -9.24
C PHE A 151 -0.11 4.82 -10.69
N LEU A 152 -0.36 5.93 -11.40
CA LEU A 152 -0.75 5.90 -12.80
C LEU A 152 0.39 5.43 -13.71
N GLU A 153 1.63 5.89 -13.48
CA GLU A 153 2.81 5.39 -14.20
C GLU A 153 3.04 3.88 -13.94
N ILE A 154 2.85 3.41 -12.71
CA ILE A 154 2.93 1.97 -12.38
C ILE A 154 1.86 1.19 -13.15
N ALA A 155 0.64 1.72 -13.25
CA ALA A 155 -0.46 1.07 -13.96
C ALA A 155 -0.17 0.80 -15.44
N GLU A 156 0.64 1.63 -16.07
CA GLU A 156 1.04 1.45 -17.48
C GLU A 156 2.10 0.36 -17.68
N SER A 157 2.72 -0.13 -16.61
CA SER A 157 3.89 -1.04 -16.69
C SER A 157 3.53 -2.49 -17.02
N ALA A 158 2.29 -2.93 -16.79
CA ALA A 158 1.89 -4.31 -17.04
C ALA A 158 0.35 -4.46 -17.17
N PRO A 159 -0.14 -5.49 -17.87
CA PRO A 159 -1.58 -5.70 -18.10
C PRO A 159 -2.35 -6.15 -16.84
N ARG A 160 -1.66 -6.46 -15.74
CA ARG A 160 -2.29 -6.85 -14.47
C ARG A 160 -2.95 -5.69 -13.73
N TYR A 161 -2.79 -4.46 -14.19
CA TYR A 161 -3.35 -3.29 -13.54
C TYR A 161 -4.69 -2.88 -14.14
N ALA A 162 -5.64 -2.51 -13.27
CA ALA A 162 -6.90 -1.89 -13.64
C ALA A 162 -7.06 -0.57 -12.86
N VAL A 163 -7.25 0.53 -13.57
CA VAL A 163 -7.48 1.84 -12.97
C VAL A 163 -8.98 2.12 -12.95
N LEU A 164 -9.52 2.39 -11.77
CA LEU A 164 -10.93 2.72 -11.56
C LEU A 164 -11.04 4.15 -11.00
N ASP A 165 -12.01 4.90 -11.57
CA ASP A 165 -12.35 6.23 -11.09
C ASP A 165 -13.08 6.13 -9.73
N ALA A 166 -12.38 6.48 -8.64
CA ALA A 166 -12.91 6.44 -7.28
C ALA A 166 -13.68 7.72 -6.89
N ASP A 167 -13.88 8.66 -7.81
CA ASP A 167 -14.76 9.81 -7.57
C ASP A 167 -16.24 9.49 -7.85
N LYS A 168 -16.52 8.39 -8.52
CA LYS A 168 -17.86 7.87 -8.76
C LYS A 168 -18.47 7.19 -7.54
N SER A 169 -19.80 7.01 -7.56
CA SER A 169 -20.50 6.19 -6.57
C SER A 169 -20.06 4.71 -6.64
N VAL A 170 -20.24 3.98 -5.57
CA VAL A 170 -19.88 2.54 -5.47
C VAL A 170 -20.94 1.62 -6.09
N ASP A 171 -21.96 2.19 -6.75
CA ASP A 171 -23.09 1.45 -7.37
C ASP A 171 -22.75 0.93 -8.76
#